data_00571f686ac782b4b6688d5f8cf58632
#
_entry.id   00571f686ac782b4b6688d5f8cf58632
#
_cell.length_a   1.000
_cell.length_b   1.000
_cell.length_c   1.000
_cell.angle_alpha   90.00
_cell.angle_beta   90.00
_cell.angle_gamma   90.00
#
_symmetry.space_group_name_H-M   'P 1'
#
loop_
_entity.id
_entity.type
_entity.pdbx_description
1 polymer ?
#
loop_
_entity_poly.entity_id
_entity_poly.type
_entity_poly.pdbx_seq_one_letter_code
_entity_poly.pdbx_strand_id
1 'polypeptide(L)'
;MKQNILVELRTFWKNWHFRLLHDLTAKMKFCLPWKNMVVSVTARHQDTTMYAVSADSKGLDTVVGLLADVVLQPRLTDEELELTRLAVQFELEDLNMRPDPEPLLTELIHEAAYRGNTVGLHRFCPTENIAKIDRRVLHSYLSSYYTPDRMVLAGVGMEHEHLVECARRHLLGVRPAWGDWGAAEADRSVAQYTGGIVKLERDMSNVSLGPTPIPELTHVMLGLESCSFLEEDFIPFAVLNMMMGGGGSFSAGGPGKGMFTRLYLNVLNRHHWMYNATAYHHSYEDTGLLCIHASADPKQVREMVEIITKEFILMGGTVDVVELERAKTQLMSMLMMNLESRPVIFEDVGRQVLATGSRKLPHQLCSLIRNVTSEDIKRVTSRMLRGKPAVAALGDLADLPAYEHIQAALSSRDGRLPRVFRLFR
;
A
#
# COMPACT_ATOMS: atom_id res chain seq x y z
N MET A 1 -1.15 23.62 -2.51
CA MET A 1 -0.50 23.85 -1.19
C MET A 1 -1.26 23.22 0.00
N LYS A 2 -2.61 23.31 0.09
CA LYS A 2 -3.39 22.67 1.17
C LYS A 2 -3.40 21.15 1.11
N GLN A 3 -3.44 20.53 -0.07
CA GLN A 3 -3.48 19.06 -0.23
C GLN A 3 -2.17 18.37 0.19
N ASN A 4 -1.01 18.93 -0.16
CA ASN A 4 0.29 18.37 0.23
C ASN A 4 0.48 18.32 1.75
N ILE A 5 0.01 19.34 2.47
CA ILE A 5 0.09 19.40 3.94
C ILE A 5 -0.74 18.28 4.59
N LEU A 6 -1.85 17.84 3.97
CA LEU A 6 -2.77 16.87 4.56
C LEU A 6 -2.20 15.44 4.58
N VAL A 7 -1.51 15.01 3.53
CA VAL A 7 -0.88 13.68 3.47
C VAL A 7 0.35 13.63 4.38
N GLU A 8 1.13 14.71 4.40
CA GLU A 8 2.28 14.88 5.29
C GLU A 8 1.89 14.78 6.77
N LEU A 9 0.72 15.29 7.13
CA LEU A 9 0.18 15.20 8.49
C LEU A 9 -0.14 13.76 8.92
N ARG A 10 -0.50 12.86 8.02
CA ARG A 10 -0.74 11.44 8.34
C ARG A 10 0.53 10.76 8.85
N THR A 11 1.67 10.97 8.21
CA THR A 11 2.95 10.38 8.63
C THR A 11 3.42 10.96 9.96
N PHE A 12 3.33 12.28 10.09
CA PHE A 12 3.68 12.95 11.33
C PHE A 12 2.81 12.48 12.49
N TRP A 13 1.50 12.36 12.26
CA TRP A 13 0.53 11.86 13.22
C TRP A 13 0.76 10.39 13.61
N LYS A 14 1.10 9.53 12.64
CA LYS A 14 1.47 8.13 12.88
C LYS A 14 2.66 8.01 13.84
N ASN A 15 3.73 8.74 13.59
CA ASN A 15 4.94 8.68 14.39
C ASN A 15 4.72 9.24 15.80
N TRP A 16 3.90 10.27 15.93
CA TRP A 16 3.52 10.83 17.22
C TRP A 16 2.70 9.83 18.04
N HIS A 17 1.70 9.18 17.46
CA HIS A 17 0.88 8.16 18.12
C HIS A 17 1.67 6.89 18.47
N PHE A 18 2.56 6.45 17.64
CA PHE A 18 3.42 5.30 17.94
C PHE A 18 4.24 5.55 19.22
N ARG A 19 4.75 6.75 19.39
CA ARG A 19 5.50 7.13 20.56
C ARG A 19 4.61 7.27 21.81
N LEU A 20 3.47 7.92 21.69
CA LEU A 20 2.49 8.03 22.78
C LEU A 20 2.03 6.65 23.25
N LEU A 21 1.74 5.74 22.34
CA LEU A 21 1.34 4.37 22.66
C LEU A 21 2.49 3.56 23.27
N HIS A 22 3.71 3.76 22.84
CA HIS A 22 4.90 3.15 23.45
C HIS A 22 5.08 3.62 24.90
N ASP A 23 4.97 4.90 25.16
CA ASP A 23 5.07 5.48 26.50
C ASP A 23 3.90 5.07 27.40
N LEU A 24 2.68 5.03 26.87
CA LEU A 24 1.51 4.50 27.56
C LEU A 24 1.64 3.00 27.85
N THR A 25 2.16 2.21 26.89
CA THR A 25 2.42 0.78 27.09
C THR A 25 3.49 0.57 28.16
N ALA A 26 4.54 1.39 28.21
CA ALA A 26 5.56 1.35 29.25
C ALA A 26 4.99 1.73 30.62
N LYS A 27 4.18 2.79 30.71
CA LYS A 27 3.48 3.21 31.95
C LYS A 27 2.45 2.18 32.41
N MET A 28 1.70 1.59 31.50
CA MET A 28 0.68 0.57 31.83
C MET A 28 1.31 -0.76 32.24
N LYS A 29 2.46 -1.18 31.70
CA LYS A 29 3.21 -2.33 32.20
C LYS A 29 3.65 -2.17 33.65
N PHE A 30 3.82 -0.94 34.13
CA PHE A 30 4.19 -0.63 35.50
C PHE A 30 2.96 -0.53 36.46
N CYS A 31 1.78 -0.15 35.93
CA CYS A 31 0.60 0.14 36.74
C CYS A 31 -0.49 -0.94 36.71
N LEU A 32 -0.45 -1.90 35.79
CA LEU A 32 -1.47 -2.93 35.64
C LEU A 32 -0.85 -4.34 35.58
N PRO A 33 -1.46 -5.35 36.20
CA PRO A 33 -0.96 -6.74 36.26
C PRO A 33 -1.07 -7.51 34.93
N TRP A 34 -1.30 -6.83 33.81
CA TRP A 34 -1.61 -7.44 32.52
C TRP A 34 -0.35 -7.65 31.69
N LYS A 35 0.20 -8.83 31.83
CA LYS A 35 1.48 -9.21 31.17
C LYS A 35 1.44 -9.32 29.65
N ASN A 36 0.26 -9.28 29.01
CA ASN A 36 0.06 -9.62 27.60
C ASN A 36 -0.66 -8.55 26.76
N MET A 37 -0.54 -7.27 27.10
CA MET A 37 -1.10 -6.22 26.26
C MET A 37 -0.10 -5.81 25.17
N VAL A 38 -0.51 -5.88 23.92
CA VAL A 38 0.25 -5.39 22.76
C VAL A 38 -0.56 -4.28 22.11
N VAL A 39 0.07 -3.12 21.97
CA VAL A 39 -0.51 -1.96 21.28
C VAL A 39 0.29 -1.71 20.03
N SER A 40 -0.37 -1.57 18.89
CA SER A 40 0.26 -1.19 17.64
C SER A 40 -0.53 -0.11 16.92
N VAL A 41 0.17 0.81 16.29
CA VAL A 41 -0.41 1.76 15.34
C VAL A 41 0.15 1.41 13.97
N THR A 42 -0.72 1.17 13.02
CA THR A 42 -0.31 0.82 11.67
C THR A 42 -1.04 1.72 10.68
N ALA A 43 -0.31 2.53 9.94
CA ALA A 43 -0.80 3.15 8.71
C ALA A 43 -0.33 2.28 7.54
N ARG A 44 -1.11 1.27 7.17
CA ARG A 44 -0.72 0.33 6.11
C ARG A 44 -1.13 0.77 4.71
N HIS A 45 -2.10 1.69 4.60
CA HIS A 45 -2.61 2.18 3.33
C HIS A 45 -2.50 3.69 3.24
N GLN A 46 -2.56 4.18 2.01
CA GLN A 46 -2.52 5.62 1.74
C GLN A 46 -3.74 6.37 2.28
N ASP A 47 -4.86 5.66 2.51
CA ASP A 47 -6.17 6.22 2.87
C ASP A 47 -6.63 5.92 4.31
N THR A 48 -6.00 4.97 5.01
CA THR A 48 -6.52 4.46 6.29
C THR A 48 -5.46 4.41 7.38
N THR A 49 -5.79 4.93 8.57
CA THR A 49 -4.99 4.77 9.80
C THR A 49 -5.69 3.79 10.74
N MET A 50 -4.95 2.83 11.26
CA MET A 50 -5.47 1.79 12.15
C MET A 50 -4.77 1.83 13.51
N TYR A 51 -5.56 1.85 14.58
CA TYR A 51 -5.12 1.69 15.97
C TYR A 51 -5.54 0.32 16.46
N ALA A 52 -4.60 -0.53 16.82
CA ALA A 52 -4.88 -1.90 17.24
C ALA A 52 -4.34 -2.19 18.63
N VAL A 53 -5.16 -2.79 19.48
CA VAL A 53 -4.76 -3.26 20.82
C VAL A 53 -5.21 -4.71 20.99
N SER A 54 -4.32 -5.55 21.51
CA SER A 54 -4.61 -6.91 21.90
C SER A 54 -4.48 -7.04 23.42
N ALA A 55 -5.53 -7.50 24.08
CA ALA A 55 -5.58 -7.67 25.54
C ALA A 55 -6.50 -8.82 25.94
N ASP A 56 -6.53 -9.17 27.23
CA ASP A 56 -7.53 -10.09 27.80
C ASP A 56 -8.94 -9.50 27.68
N SER A 57 -9.93 -10.33 27.39
CA SER A 57 -11.35 -9.93 27.23
C SER A 57 -11.93 -9.21 28.45
N LYS A 58 -11.43 -9.50 29.65
CA LYS A 58 -11.84 -8.82 30.90
C LYS A 58 -11.45 -7.34 30.92
N GLY A 59 -10.51 -6.92 30.08
CA GLY A 59 -10.01 -5.56 30.00
C GLY A 59 -10.65 -4.71 28.93
N LEU A 60 -11.70 -5.16 28.29
CA LEU A 60 -12.32 -4.47 27.15
C LEU A 60 -12.62 -3.00 27.44
N ASP A 61 -13.26 -2.70 28.56
CA ASP A 61 -13.62 -1.32 28.94
C ASP A 61 -12.38 -0.40 29.04
N THR A 62 -11.32 -0.90 29.70
CA THR A 62 -10.05 -0.15 29.83
C THR A 62 -9.37 0.06 28.46
N VAL A 63 -9.39 -0.96 27.59
CA VAL A 63 -8.79 -0.89 26.26
C VAL A 63 -9.52 0.09 25.37
N VAL A 64 -10.85 0.06 25.38
CA VAL A 64 -11.66 1.01 24.58
C VAL A 64 -11.49 2.42 25.10
N GLY A 65 -11.45 2.61 26.44
CA GLY A 65 -11.13 3.91 27.06
C GLY A 65 -9.76 4.44 26.63
N LEU A 66 -8.74 3.59 26.64
CA LEU A 66 -7.40 3.97 26.19
C LEU A 66 -7.36 4.36 24.69
N LEU A 67 -8.02 3.58 23.84
CA LEU A 67 -8.12 3.93 22.41
C LEU A 67 -8.85 5.26 22.21
N ALA A 68 -9.90 5.51 22.97
CA ALA A 68 -10.62 6.77 22.93
C ALA A 68 -9.73 7.94 23.35
N ASP A 69 -8.98 7.81 24.44
CA ASP A 69 -8.05 8.85 24.90
C ASP A 69 -6.98 9.15 23.85
N VAL A 70 -6.39 8.11 23.25
CA VAL A 70 -5.36 8.26 22.21
C VAL A 70 -5.92 8.96 20.97
N VAL A 71 -7.13 8.58 20.54
CA VAL A 71 -7.71 9.09 19.30
C VAL A 71 -8.38 10.44 19.51
N LEU A 72 -9.10 10.67 20.63
CA LEU A 72 -9.93 11.85 20.84
C LEU A 72 -9.30 12.91 21.77
N GLN A 73 -8.33 12.53 22.62
CA GLN A 73 -7.74 13.42 23.63
C GLN A 73 -6.20 13.51 23.56
N PRO A 74 -5.60 13.68 22.38
CA PRO A 74 -4.13 13.80 22.27
C PRO A 74 -3.65 15.08 22.96
N ARG A 75 -2.57 14.99 23.74
CA ARG A 75 -2.04 16.15 24.49
C ARG A 75 -1.27 17.12 23.60
N LEU A 76 -0.56 16.66 22.61
CA LEU A 76 0.22 17.46 21.66
C LEU A 76 1.15 18.49 22.35
N THR A 77 2.02 18.03 23.23
CA THR A 77 3.00 18.92 23.90
C THR A 77 4.10 19.35 22.92
N ASP A 78 4.73 20.50 23.19
CA ASP A 78 5.80 21.00 22.31
C ASP A 78 7.03 20.07 22.33
N GLU A 79 7.32 19.43 23.47
CA GLU A 79 8.38 18.42 23.57
C GLU A 79 8.10 17.19 22.71
N GLU A 80 6.87 16.65 22.76
CA GLU A 80 6.45 15.53 21.91
C GLU A 80 6.51 15.89 20.43
N LEU A 81 6.18 17.15 20.09
CA LEU A 81 6.24 17.65 18.71
C LEU A 81 7.69 17.65 18.19
N GLU A 82 8.65 18.17 18.95
CA GLU A 82 10.06 18.17 18.55
C GLU A 82 10.62 16.75 18.42
N LEU A 83 10.31 15.88 19.36
CA LEU A 83 10.73 14.49 19.28
C LEU A 83 10.13 13.75 18.07
N THR A 84 8.90 14.09 17.68
CA THR A 84 8.25 13.52 16.50
C THR A 84 8.89 14.05 15.21
N ARG A 85 9.28 15.33 15.16
CA ARG A 85 10.03 15.89 14.01
C ARG A 85 11.32 15.13 13.77
N LEU A 86 12.08 14.85 14.83
CA LEU A 86 13.30 14.03 14.73
C LEU A 86 12.98 12.60 14.25
N ALA A 87 11.92 11.98 14.77
CA ALA A 87 11.53 10.63 14.34
C ALA A 87 11.16 10.58 12.86
N VAL A 88 10.45 11.59 12.34
CA VAL A 88 10.11 11.70 10.90
C VAL A 88 11.37 11.88 10.05
N GLN A 89 12.34 12.69 10.50
CA GLN A 89 13.61 12.84 9.79
C GLN A 89 14.37 11.52 9.69
N PHE A 90 14.48 10.77 10.79
CA PHE A 90 15.11 9.45 10.78
C PHE A 90 14.36 8.45 9.89
N GLU A 91 13.01 8.48 9.86
CA GLU A 91 12.23 7.62 8.96
C GLU A 91 12.52 7.93 7.48
N LEU A 92 12.69 9.20 7.12
CA LEU A 92 13.07 9.61 5.76
C LEU A 92 14.49 9.18 5.39
N GLU A 93 15.44 9.33 6.31
CA GLU A 93 16.82 8.87 6.12
C GLU A 93 16.86 7.34 5.95
N ASP A 94 16.16 6.61 6.81
CA ASP A 94 16.04 5.15 6.72
C ASP A 94 15.41 4.70 5.40
N LEU A 95 14.31 5.34 4.97
CA LEU A 95 13.67 5.07 3.69
C LEU A 95 14.63 5.20 2.50
N ASN A 96 15.51 6.21 2.57
CA ASN A 96 16.51 6.46 1.54
C ASN A 96 17.69 5.48 1.57
N MET A 97 17.96 4.85 2.70
CA MET A 97 19.10 3.95 2.91
C MET A 97 18.71 2.47 2.85
N ARG A 98 17.42 2.14 2.81
CA ARG A 98 16.97 0.75 2.80
C ARG A 98 17.43 0.01 1.54
N PRO A 99 17.92 -1.23 1.69
CA PRO A 99 18.24 -2.10 0.56
C PRO A 99 16.99 -2.48 -0.25
N ASP A 100 15.81 -2.50 0.40
CA ASP A 100 14.53 -2.75 -0.26
C ASP A 100 13.91 -1.43 -0.75
N PRO A 101 13.90 -1.18 -2.06
CA PRO A 101 13.37 0.05 -2.63
C PRO A 101 11.84 0.04 -2.81
N GLU A 102 11.15 -1.07 -2.50
CA GLU A 102 9.71 -1.23 -2.76
C GLU A 102 8.87 -0.11 -2.13
N PRO A 103 9.08 0.31 -0.85
CA PRO A 103 8.32 1.39 -0.25
C PRO A 103 8.46 2.72 -1.01
N LEU A 104 9.68 3.04 -1.45
CA LEU A 104 9.95 4.26 -2.21
C LEU A 104 9.37 4.18 -3.63
N LEU A 105 9.55 3.05 -4.31
CA LEU A 105 8.97 2.83 -5.64
C LEU A 105 7.43 2.89 -5.62
N THR A 106 6.82 2.43 -4.53
CA THR A 106 5.38 2.53 -4.35
C THR A 106 4.93 3.99 -4.29
N GLU A 107 5.67 4.87 -3.62
CA GLU A 107 5.39 6.32 -3.65
C GLU A 107 5.53 6.89 -5.06
N LEU A 108 6.67 6.60 -5.71
CA LEU A 108 6.98 7.13 -7.05
C LEU A 108 5.96 6.68 -8.11
N ILE A 109 5.48 5.43 -8.04
CA ILE A 109 4.48 4.95 -9.00
C ILE A 109 3.13 5.61 -8.80
N HIS A 110 2.73 5.88 -7.55
CA HIS A 110 1.50 6.61 -7.27
C HIS A 110 1.60 8.07 -7.70
N GLU A 111 2.74 8.73 -7.47
CA GLU A 111 3.02 10.07 -7.98
C GLU A 111 2.92 10.11 -9.51
N ALA A 112 3.50 9.12 -10.20
CA ALA A 112 3.43 9.00 -11.66
C ALA A 112 2.00 8.77 -12.16
N ALA A 113 1.23 7.94 -11.45
CA ALA A 113 -0.12 7.55 -11.83
C ALA A 113 -1.17 8.66 -11.60
N TYR A 114 -1.06 9.40 -10.49
CA TYR A 114 -2.09 10.34 -10.01
C TYR A 114 -1.57 11.77 -9.79
N ARG A 115 -0.57 12.15 -10.42
CA ARG A 115 0.17 13.42 -10.48
C ARG A 115 -0.43 14.60 -9.68
N GLY A 116 0.04 14.78 -8.44
CA GLY A 116 -0.36 15.90 -7.58
C GLY A 116 -1.80 15.85 -7.07
N ASN A 117 -2.46 14.71 -7.16
CA ASN A 117 -3.85 14.50 -6.75
C ASN A 117 -3.90 13.38 -5.69
N THR A 118 -4.77 13.50 -4.71
CA THR A 118 -5.19 12.51 -3.69
C THR A 118 -4.17 11.39 -3.38
N VAL A 119 -4.34 10.20 -3.96
CA VAL A 119 -3.44 9.04 -3.75
C VAL A 119 -2.08 9.17 -4.45
N GLY A 120 -1.88 10.17 -5.29
CA GLY A 120 -0.58 10.51 -5.89
C GLY A 120 0.29 11.38 -5.00
N LEU A 121 -0.18 11.80 -3.83
CA LEU A 121 0.61 12.53 -2.87
C LEU A 121 1.45 11.58 -2.03
N HIS A 122 2.70 11.93 -1.77
CA HIS A 122 3.61 11.10 -0.96
C HIS A 122 3.08 10.92 0.47
N ARG A 123 3.15 9.71 0.99
CA ARG A 123 2.82 9.41 2.40
C ARG A 123 3.85 9.94 3.37
N PHE A 124 5.08 10.12 2.91
CA PHE A 124 6.18 10.63 3.74
C PHE A 124 6.23 12.15 3.67
N CYS A 125 6.39 12.78 4.84
CA CYS A 125 6.49 14.23 4.94
C CYS A 125 7.81 14.71 4.31
N PRO A 126 7.82 15.59 3.30
CA PRO A 126 9.04 16.19 2.79
C PRO A 126 9.80 16.95 3.88
N THR A 127 11.14 16.89 3.83
CA THR A 127 12.01 17.48 4.86
C THR A 127 11.75 18.96 5.08
N GLU A 128 11.46 19.72 4.00
CA GLU A 128 11.18 21.16 4.05
C GLU A 128 9.85 21.50 4.74
N ASN A 129 8.99 20.54 4.96
CA ASN A 129 7.68 20.75 5.59
C ASN A 129 7.64 20.32 7.05
N ILE A 130 8.60 19.52 7.51
CA ILE A 130 8.66 19.04 8.90
C ILE A 130 8.61 20.20 9.90
N ALA A 131 9.38 21.26 9.67
CA ALA A 131 9.43 22.43 10.54
C ALA A 131 8.15 23.29 10.50
N LYS A 132 7.33 23.16 9.43
CA LYS A 132 6.09 23.93 9.26
C LYS A 132 4.89 23.32 9.97
N ILE A 133 5.00 22.04 10.37
CA ILE A 133 3.93 21.35 11.09
C ILE A 133 3.97 21.77 12.54
N ASP A 134 2.99 22.55 12.95
CA ASP A 134 2.80 23.00 14.33
C ASP A 134 1.52 22.40 14.95
N ARG A 135 1.27 22.69 16.21
CA ARG A 135 0.09 22.22 16.94
C ARG A 135 -1.22 22.65 16.28
N ARG A 136 -1.26 23.85 15.66
CA ARG A 136 -2.47 24.37 15.00
C ARG A 136 -2.79 23.57 13.75
N VAL A 137 -1.77 23.24 12.96
CA VAL A 137 -1.90 22.41 11.77
C VAL A 137 -2.41 21.01 12.13
N LEU A 138 -1.89 20.42 13.22
CA LEU A 138 -2.36 19.11 13.70
C LEU A 138 -3.82 19.15 14.18
N HIS A 139 -4.22 20.14 14.97
CA HIS A 139 -5.61 20.29 15.39
C HIS A 139 -6.56 20.53 14.22
N SER A 140 -6.17 21.33 13.25
CA SER A 140 -6.96 21.55 12.01
C SER A 140 -7.15 20.24 11.23
N TYR A 141 -6.12 19.42 11.13
CA TYR A 141 -6.20 18.09 10.50
C TYR A 141 -7.17 17.17 11.25
N LEU A 142 -7.04 17.07 12.57
CA LEU A 142 -7.90 16.24 13.38
C LEU A 142 -9.37 16.67 13.31
N SER A 143 -9.64 17.97 13.38
CA SER A 143 -11.01 18.48 13.31
C SER A 143 -11.69 18.19 11.95
N SER A 144 -10.90 18.09 10.87
CA SER A 144 -11.42 17.85 9.53
C SER A 144 -11.58 16.36 9.20
N TYR A 145 -10.70 15.49 9.73
CA TYR A 145 -10.63 14.10 9.29
C TYR A 145 -10.96 13.07 10.37
N TYR A 146 -10.89 13.42 11.68
CA TYR A 146 -11.18 12.52 12.78
C TYR A 146 -12.62 12.73 13.26
N THR A 147 -13.57 12.45 12.41
CA THR A 147 -15.01 12.56 12.68
C THR A 147 -15.64 11.19 12.85
N PRO A 148 -16.69 11.03 13.68
CA PRO A 148 -17.32 9.73 13.97
C PRO A 148 -17.81 8.97 12.74
N ASP A 149 -18.28 9.68 11.71
CA ASP A 149 -18.73 9.12 10.43
C ASP A 149 -17.60 8.49 9.60
N ARG A 150 -16.35 8.78 9.95
CA ARG A 150 -15.13 8.24 9.31
C ARG A 150 -14.40 7.22 10.16
N MET A 151 -15.00 6.75 11.26
CA MET A 151 -14.37 5.82 12.19
C MET A 151 -15.14 4.51 12.27
N VAL A 152 -14.42 3.41 12.38
CA VAL A 152 -14.96 2.08 12.66
C VAL A 152 -14.26 1.50 13.87
N LEU A 153 -15.03 1.05 14.86
CA LEU A 153 -14.55 0.25 15.98
C LEU A 153 -14.81 -1.22 15.68
N ALA A 154 -13.76 -2.00 15.53
CA ALA A 154 -13.84 -3.45 15.30
C ALA A 154 -13.32 -4.21 16.53
N GLY A 155 -13.94 -5.34 16.85
CA GLY A 155 -13.52 -6.21 17.94
C GLY A 155 -13.64 -7.68 17.59
N VAL A 156 -12.70 -8.49 18.05
CA VAL A 156 -12.68 -9.95 17.85
C VAL A 156 -12.50 -10.67 19.18
N GLY A 157 -13.34 -11.67 19.43
CA GLY A 157 -13.29 -12.47 20.67
C GLY A 157 -14.00 -11.84 21.86
N MET A 158 -15.01 -11.00 21.61
CA MET A 158 -15.82 -10.34 22.62
C MET A 158 -17.29 -10.32 22.21
N GLU A 159 -18.18 -10.06 23.17
CA GLU A 159 -19.60 -9.90 22.89
C GLU A 159 -19.88 -8.51 22.28
N HIS A 160 -20.72 -8.49 21.26
CA HIS A 160 -21.05 -7.27 20.51
C HIS A 160 -21.67 -6.19 21.38
N GLU A 161 -22.68 -6.56 22.19
CA GLU A 161 -23.39 -5.61 23.06
C GLU A 161 -22.45 -4.93 24.06
N HIS A 162 -21.47 -5.68 24.60
CA HIS A 162 -20.48 -5.13 25.49
C HIS A 162 -19.55 -4.14 24.79
N LEU A 163 -19.14 -4.43 23.54
CA LEU A 163 -18.35 -3.50 22.72
C LEU A 163 -19.14 -2.22 22.43
N VAL A 164 -20.42 -2.35 22.09
CA VAL A 164 -21.32 -1.20 21.84
C VAL A 164 -21.47 -0.33 23.10
N GLU A 165 -21.61 -0.94 24.28
CA GLU A 165 -21.69 -0.20 25.54
C GLU A 165 -20.41 0.57 25.85
N CYS A 166 -19.24 -0.07 25.67
CA CYS A 166 -17.94 0.59 25.81
C CYS A 166 -17.78 1.75 24.81
N ALA A 167 -18.19 1.57 23.55
CA ALA A 167 -18.16 2.61 22.55
C ALA A 167 -19.05 3.82 22.93
N ARG A 168 -20.26 3.57 23.43
CA ARG A 168 -21.15 4.66 23.92
C ARG A 168 -20.52 5.44 25.06
N ARG A 169 -19.88 4.73 26.00
CA ARG A 169 -19.27 5.33 27.18
C ARG A 169 -18.04 6.16 26.86
N HIS A 170 -17.13 5.62 26.07
CA HIS A 170 -15.80 6.18 25.87
C HIS A 170 -15.65 7.01 24.59
N LEU A 171 -16.39 6.71 23.54
CA LEU A 171 -16.25 7.40 22.25
C LEU A 171 -17.35 8.43 22.03
N LEU A 172 -18.63 8.08 22.25
CA LEU A 172 -19.75 9.00 21.98
C LEU A 172 -19.96 10.02 23.10
N GLY A 173 -19.57 9.72 24.34
CA GLY A 173 -19.69 10.60 25.50
C GLY A 173 -18.56 11.62 25.66
N VAL A 174 -17.49 11.51 24.89
CA VAL A 174 -16.28 12.33 25.07
C VAL A 174 -16.18 13.40 23.99
N ARG A 175 -15.99 14.68 24.40
CA ARG A 175 -15.73 15.77 23.47
C ARG A 175 -14.28 15.70 22.99
N PRO A 176 -14.01 15.67 21.68
CA PRO A 176 -12.65 15.66 21.15
C PRO A 176 -11.85 16.90 21.58
N ALA A 177 -10.54 16.75 21.78
CA ALA A 177 -9.65 17.85 22.15
C ALA A 177 -9.61 19.01 21.14
N TRP A 178 -10.00 18.74 19.90
CA TRP A 178 -10.10 19.72 18.81
C TRP A 178 -11.53 20.26 18.59
N GLY A 179 -12.49 19.95 19.47
CA GLY A 179 -13.91 20.32 19.29
C GLY A 179 -14.20 21.82 19.23
N ASP A 180 -13.26 22.69 19.66
CA ASP A 180 -13.36 24.15 19.59
C ASP A 180 -12.68 24.75 18.36
N TRP A 181 -11.96 23.94 17.60
CA TRP A 181 -11.29 24.35 16.38
C TRP A 181 -12.27 24.23 15.22
N GLY A 182 -12.51 25.34 14.50
CA GLY A 182 -13.40 25.31 13.34
C GLY A 182 -12.94 24.22 12.36
N ALA A 183 -13.84 23.26 12.09
CA ALA A 183 -13.57 22.20 11.12
C ALA A 183 -13.41 22.84 9.72
N ALA A 184 -12.26 22.65 9.10
CA ALA A 184 -12.15 22.85 7.67
C ALA A 184 -12.89 21.71 6.97
N GLU A 185 -13.54 21.99 5.86
CA GLU A 185 -14.19 20.93 5.09
C GLU A 185 -13.16 19.88 4.64
N ALA A 186 -13.45 18.62 4.92
CA ALA A 186 -12.58 17.52 4.50
C ALA A 186 -12.54 17.46 2.97
N ASP A 187 -11.35 17.27 2.41
CA ASP A 187 -11.20 17.07 0.96
C ASP A 187 -11.86 15.76 0.55
N ARG A 188 -12.81 15.84 -0.37
CA ARG A 188 -13.56 14.72 -0.94
C ARG A 188 -13.29 14.56 -2.44
N SER A 189 -12.18 15.12 -2.92
CA SER A 189 -11.83 14.99 -4.34
C SER A 189 -11.59 13.54 -4.72
N VAL A 190 -12.10 13.16 -5.88
CA VAL A 190 -11.93 11.82 -6.45
C VAL A 190 -10.54 11.72 -7.09
N ALA A 191 -9.85 10.62 -6.87
CA ALA A 191 -8.56 10.36 -7.48
C ALA A 191 -8.69 10.30 -9.01
N GLN A 192 -7.79 10.99 -9.72
CA GLN A 192 -7.80 11.03 -11.18
C GLN A 192 -6.52 10.40 -11.72
N TYR A 193 -6.67 9.26 -12.37
CA TYR A 193 -5.58 8.59 -13.03
C TYR A 193 -5.16 9.36 -14.29
N THR A 194 -3.90 9.73 -14.38
CA THR A 194 -3.33 10.48 -15.52
C THR A 194 -2.28 9.70 -16.29
N GLY A 195 -1.65 8.73 -15.64
CA GLY A 195 -0.40 8.13 -16.09
C GLY A 195 0.74 9.16 -16.10
N GLY A 196 1.94 8.71 -16.39
CA GLY A 196 3.13 9.55 -16.45
C GLY A 196 4.39 8.79 -16.05
N ILE A 197 5.49 9.52 -15.90
CA ILE A 197 6.76 8.96 -15.48
C ILE A 197 7.39 9.80 -14.37
N VAL A 198 7.88 9.12 -13.32
CA VAL A 198 8.72 9.70 -12.27
C VAL A 198 10.05 8.95 -12.24
N LYS A 199 11.15 9.69 -12.25
CA LYS A 199 12.51 9.18 -12.28
C LYS A 199 13.28 9.67 -11.08
N LEU A 200 13.94 8.77 -10.37
CA LEU A 200 14.87 9.10 -9.30
C LEU A 200 16.23 8.49 -9.61
N GLU A 201 17.12 9.32 -10.18
CA GLU A 201 18.51 8.91 -10.40
C GLU A 201 19.24 8.84 -9.06
N ARG A 202 19.83 7.69 -8.78
CA ARG A 202 20.57 7.44 -7.54
C ARG A 202 21.65 6.39 -7.76
N ASP A 203 22.82 6.63 -7.20
CA ASP A 203 23.86 5.61 -7.08
C ASP A 203 23.43 4.56 -6.02
N MET A 204 23.18 3.34 -6.47
CA MET A 204 22.77 2.22 -5.65
C MET A 204 23.93 1.30 -5.24
N SER A 205 25.18 1.65 -5.59
CA SER A 205 26.37 0.82 -5.33
C SER A 205 26.67 0.66 -3.83
N ASN A 206 26.27 1.62 -3.00
CA ASN A 206 26.57 1.68 -1.57
C ASN A 206 25.40 1.25 -0.65
N VAL A 207 24.34 0.70 -1.21
CA VAL A 207 23.12 0.34 -0.43
C VAL A 207 23.24 -1.01 0.27
N SER A 208 24.33 -1.74 0.11
CA SER A 208 24.54 -3.06 0.72
C SER A 208 24.93 -2.93 2.20
N LEU A 209 24.07 -3.46 3.10
CA LEU A 209 24.30 -3.54 4.56
C LEU A 209 24.90 -4.89 5.01
N GLY A 210 25.34 -5.75 4.09
CA GLY A 210 25.77 -7.11 4.41
C GLY A 210 27.19 -7.43 3.96
N PRO A 211 27.74 -8.58 4.39
CA PRO A 211 29.05 -9.06 3.98
C PRO A 211 29.13 -9.44 2.48
N THR A 212 27.98 -9.62 1.83
CA THR A 212 27.88 -9.86 0.38
C THR A 212 27.36 -8.59 -0.28
N PRO A 213 28.14 -7.96 -1.16
CA PRO A 213 27.66 -6.77 -1.86
C PRO A 213 26.44 -7.12 -2.74
N ILE A 214 25.36 -6.35 -2.59
CA ILE A 214 24.24 -6.42 -3.51
C ILE A 214 24.73 -5.73 -4.80
N PRO A 215 24.56 -6.34 -5.98
CA PRO A 215 24.93 -5.68 -7.22
C PRO A 215 24.13 -4.39 -7.40
N GLU A 216 24.73 -3.43 -8.08
CA GLU A 216 24.02 -2.22 -8.47
C GLU A 216 22.85 -2.60 -9.37
N LEU A 217 21.63 -2.29 -8.91
CA LEU A 217 20.41 -2.62 -9.63
C LEU A 217 19.64 -1.36 -9.96
N THR A 218 19.09 -1.32 -11.16
CA THR A 218 18.04 -0.38 -11.52
C THR A 218 16.68 -1.04 -11.32
N HIS A 219 15.79 -0.32 -10.68
CA HIS A 219 14.43 -0.74 -10.38
C HIS A 219 13.46 0.04 -11.25
N VAL A 220 12.53 -0.67 -11.88
CA VAL A 220 11.46 -0.07 -12.67
C VAL A 220 10.13 -0.66 -12.20
N MET A 221 9.17 0.20 -11.93
CA MET A 221 7.79 -0.19 -11.69
C MET A 221 6.92 0.39 -12.80
N LEU A 222 6.24 -0.50 -13.53
CA LEU A 222 5.32 -0.14 -14.60
C LEU A 222 3.90 -0.49 -14.14
N GLY A 223 2.99 0.47 -14.19
CA GLY A 223 1.62 0.31 -13.72
C GLY A 223 0.58 0.79 -14.73
N LEU A 224 -0.63 0.22 -14.61
CA LEU A 224 -1.81 0.62 -15.36
C LEU A 224 -2.99 0.75 -14.40
N GLU A 225 -3.93 1.62 -14.75
CA GLU A 225 -5.15 1.81 -13.98
C GLU A 225 -5.94 0.50 -13.87
N SER A 226 -6.32 0.13 -12.65
CA SER A 226 -7.15 -1.04 -12.37
C SER A 226 -8.57 -0.63 -11.97
N CYS A 227 -8.99 -0.97 -10.77
CA CYS A 227 -10.34 -0.65 -10.29
C CYS A 227 -10.34 -0.33 -8.78
N SER A 228 -11.38 0.35 -8.34
CA SER A 228 -11.74 0.50 -6.94
C SER A 228 -12.08 -0.85 -6.31
N PHE A 229 -11.84 -1.00 -4.99
CA PHE A 229 -12.31 -2.19 -4.26
C PHE A 229 -13.84 -2.25 -4.11
N LEU A 230 -14.57 -1.18 -4.46
CA LEU A 230 -16.04 -1.14 -4.51
C LEU A 230 -16.59 -1.70 -5.83
N GLU A 231 -15.78 -1.75 -6.89
CA GLU A 231 -16.21 -2.25 -8.20
C GLU A 231 -16.32 -3.78 -8.23
N GLU A 232 -17.22 -4.28 -9.07
CA GLU A 232 -17.38 -5.73 -9.31
C GLU A 232 -16.12 -6.37 -9.90
N ASP A 233 -15.32 -5.58 -10.62
CA ASP A 233 -14.07 -6.00 -11.25
C ASP A 233 -12.93 -6.25 -10.25
N PHE A 234 -13.08 -5.87 -8.97
CA PHE A 234 -12.04 -6.04 -7.94
C PHE A 234 -11.61 -7.51 -7.79
N ILE A 235 -12.55 -8.45 -7.74
CA ILE A 235 -12.23 -9.89 -7.61
C ILE A 235 -11.52 -10.43 -8.87
N PRO A 236 -11.98 -10.16 -10.11
CA PRO A 236 -11.21 -10.46 -11.31
C PRO A 236 -9.79 -9.89 -11.32
N PHE A 237 -9.57 -8.64 -10.88
CA PHE A 237 -8.24 -8.07 -10.76
C PHE A 237 -7.38 -8.76 -9.68
N ALA A 238 -7.96 -9.15 -8.55
CA ALA A 238 -7.25 -9.92 -7.53
C ALA A 238 -6.80 -11.30 -8.06
N VAL A 239 -7.65 -11.98 -8.83
CA VAL A 239 -7.29 -13.25 -9.50
C VAL A 239 -6.20 -13.01 -10.56
N LEU A 240 -6.31 -11.95 -11.36
CA LEU A 240 -5.29 -11.57 -12.35
C LEU A 240 -3.93 -11.31 -11.68
N ASN A 241 -3.91 -10.60 -10.56
CA ASN A 241 -2.69 -10.37 -9.79
C ASN A 241 -2.06 -11.69 -9.31
N MET A 242 -2.86 -12.66 -8.87
CA MET A 242 -2.38 -14.00 -8.50
C MET A 242 -1.83 -14.78 -9.71
N MET A 243 -2.44 -14.65 -10.88
CA MET A 243 -1.94 -15.25 -12.13
C MET A 243 -0.57 -14.68 -12.51
N MET A 244 -0.40 -13.37 -12.37
CA MET A 244 0.88 -12.70 -12.64
C MET A 244 1.91 -13.08 -11.59
N GLY A 245 1.60 -12.92 -10.32
CA GLY A 245 2.43 -13.31 -9.17
C GLY A 245 3.85 -12.75 -9.22
N GLY A 246 4.83 -13.60 -9.25
CA GLY A 246 6.25 -13.23 -9.29
C GLY A 246 6.91 -13.22 -7.91
N GLY A 247 8.10 -12.63 -7.84
CA GLY A 247 8.92 -12.52 -6.63
C GLY A 247 10.38 -12.25 -6.96
N GLY A 248 11.26 -12.32 -5.97
CA GLY A 248 12.71 -12.28 -6.17
C GLY A 248 13.23 -13.55 -6.82
N SER A 249 14.25 -13.45 -7.69
CA SER A 249 14.84 -14.59 -8.39
C SER A 249 15.45 -15.64 -7.46
N PHE A 250 15.82 -15.25 -6.24
CA PHE A 250 16.37 -16.13 -5.20
C PHE A 250 15.35 -16.48 -4.12
N SER A 251 14.08 -16.25 -4.35
CA SER A 251 13.05 -16.61 -3.37
C SER A 251 12.95 -18.12 -3.27
N ALA A 252 13.30 -18.68 -2.11
CA ALA A 252 12.98 -20.05 -1.80
C ALA A 252 11.46 -20.20 -1.75
N GLY A 253 10.87 -20.80 -2.79
CA GLY A 253 9.44 -21.08 -2.84
C GLY A 253 9.01 -21.91 -1.66
N GLY A 254 7.96 -21.48 -0.97
CA GLY A 254 7.25 -22.32 0.02
C GLY A 254 5.88 -22.71 -0.54
N PRO A 255 5.15 -23.59 0.14
CA PRO A 255 3.77 -23.89 -0.23
C PRO A 255 2.95 -22.62 -0.41
N GLY A 256 2.26 -22.47 -1.52
CA GLY A 256 1.44 -21.28 -1.82
C GLY A 256 2.14 -20.05 -2.37
N LYS A 257 3.47 -20.03 -2.50
CA LYS A 257 4.22 -18.87 -3.04
C LYS A 257 4.27 -18.78 -4.56
N GLY A 258 3.51 -19.58 -5.29
CA GLY A 258 3.22 -19.32 -6.69
C GLY A 258 4.37 -19.35 -7.68
N MET A 259 5.34 -20.26 -7.52
CA MET A 259 6.44 -20.44 -8.49
C MET A 259 5.99 -20.82 -9.92
N PHE A 260 4.70 -21.08 -10.11
CA PHE A 260 4.06 -21.40 -11.39
C PHE A 260 3.24 -20.22 -11.94
N THR A 261 3.52 -19.00 -11.48
CA THR A 261 2.89 -17.78 -12.01
C THR A 261 3.58 -17.30 -13.28
N ARG A 262 2.92 -16.42 -14.04
CA ARG A 262 3.45 -15.94 -15.33
C ARG A 262 4.81 -15.28 -15.19
N LEU A 263 5.00 -14.39 -14.22
CA LEU A 263 6.29 -13.71 -14.03
C LEU A 263 7.41 -14.67 -13.64
N TYR A 264 7.11 -15.74 -12.89
CA TYR A 264 8.12 -16.78 -12.65
C TYR A 264 8.45 -17.56 -13.91
N LEU A 265 7.44 -18.06 -14.62
CA LEU A 265 7.65 -18.96 -15.76
C LEU A 265 8.19 -18.23 -17.00
N ASN A 266 7.69 -17.05 -17.27
CA ASN A 266 7.99 -16.32 -18.50
C ASN A 266 9.14 -15.35 -18.34
N VAL A 267 9.37 -14.81 -17.14
CA VAL A 267 10.37 -13.77 -16.88
C VAL A 267 11.52 -14.33 -16.10
N LEU A 268 11.36 -14.66 -14.82
CA LEU A 268 12.48 -15.03 -13.93
C LEU A 268 13.19 -16.32 -14.38
N ASN A 269 12.44 -17.35 -14.78
CA ASN A 269 13.01 -18.61 -15.24
C ASN A 269 13.66 -18.54 -16.63
N ARG A 270 13.36 -17.51 -17.43
CA ARG A 270 13.92 -17.34 -18.79
C ARG A 270 15.03 -16.30 -18.84
N HIS A 271 14.97 -15.30 -17.94
CA HIS A 271 15.88 -14.17 -17.91
C HIS A 271 16.60 -14.12 -16.55
N HIS A 272 17.59 -15.01 -16.38
CA HIS A 272 18.31 -15.18 -15.10
C HIS A 272 19.09 -13.94 -14.64
N TRP A 273 19.21 -12.93 -15.48
CA TRP A 273 19.79 -11.63 -15.17
C TRP A 273 18.80 -10.67 -14.49
N MET A 274 17.52 -11.01 -14.44
CA MET A 274 16.54 -10.25 -13.69
C MET A 274 16.50 -10.72 -12.22
N TYR A 275 16.60 -9.77 -11.30
CA TYR A 275 16.67 -10.04 -9.86
C TYR A 275 15.29 -10.07 -9.21
N ASN A 276 14.35 -9.34 -9.76
CA ASN A 276 12.96 -9.31 -9.30
C ASN A 276 12.00 -9.10 -10.47
N ALA A 277 10.84 -9.71 -10.37
CA ALA A 277 9.66 -9.41 -11.17
C ALA A 277 8.42 -9.77 -10.36
N THR A 278 7.72 -8.78 -9.82
CA THR A 278 6.59 -8.98 -8.89
C THR A 278 5.42 -8.08 -9.28
N ALA A 279 4.24 -8.66 -9.33
CA ALA A 279 3.00 -7.93 -9.56
C ALA A 279 2.36 -7.49 -8.22
N TYR A 280 1.89 -6.25 -8.20
CA TYR A 280 1.18 -5.64 -7.09
C TYR A 280 -0.16 -5.07 -7.56
N HIS A 281 -1.18 -5.21 -6.75
CA HIS A 281 -2.48 -4.60 -6.97
C HIS A 281 -2.82 -3.70 -5.78
N HIS A 282 -2.82 -2.40 -6.03
CA HIS A 282 -3.26 -1.38 -5.08
C HIS A 282 -4.67 -0.96 -5.46
N SER A 283 -5.61 -1.08 -4.55
CA SER A 283 -7.01 -0.72 -4.78
C SER A 283 -7.47 0.21 -3.66
N TYR A 284 -8.16 1.27 -4.03
CA TYR A 284 -8.64 2.35 -3.17
C TYR A 284 -10.16 2.49 -3.29
N GLU A 285 -10.75 3.43 -2.57
CA GLU A 285 -12.19 3.66 -2.60
C GLU A 285 -12.71 4.07 -3.99
N ASP A 286 -11.93 4.86 -4.71
CA ASP A 286 -12.34 5.50 -5.97
C ASP A 286 -11.48 5.12 -7.18
N THR A 287 -10.38 4.40 -6.98
CA THR A 287 -9.42 4.06 -8.04
C THR A 287 -8.61 2.81 -7.70
N GLY A 288 -7.74 2.40 -8.61
CA GLY A 288 -6.77 1.33 -8.37
C GLY A 288 -5.63 1.31 -9.38
N LEU A 289 -4.56 0.63 -9.03
CA LEU A 289 -3.34 0.49 -9.80
C LEU A 289 -2.84 -0.95 -9.78
N LEU A 290 -2.68 -1.57 -10.94
CA LEU A 290 -1.98 -2.85 -11.07
C LEU A 290 -0.61 -2.57 -11.67
N CYS A 291 0.45 -2.94 -10.96
CA CYS A 291 1.82 -2.66 -11.38
C CYS A 291 2.71 -3.90 -11.28
N ILE A 292 3.78 -3.90 -12.09
CA ILE A 292 4.84 -4.89 -12.04
C ILE A 292 6.13 -4.13 -11.69
N HIS A 293 6.74 -4.52 -10.58
CA HIS A 293 8.08 -4.11 -10.20
C HIS A 293 9.09 -5.11 -10.75
N ALA A 294 10.10 -4.63 -11.42
CA ALA A 294 11.22 -5.42 -11.92
C ALA A 294 12.55 -4.75 -11.58
N SER A 295 13.61 -5.55 -11.45
CA SER A 295 14.95 -5.06 -11.20
C SER A 295 16.01 -5.87 -11.96
N ALA A 296 17.01 -5.16 -12.48
CA ALA A 296 18.10 -5.72 -13.25
C ALA A 296 19.35 -4.82 -13.22
N ASP A 297 20.45 -5.31 -13.81
CA ASP A 297 21.64 -4.49 -14.08
C ASP A 297 21.27 -3.27 -14.93
N PRO A 298 21.84 -2.08 -14.66
CA PRO A 298 21.56 -0.85 -15.41
C PRO A 298 21.63 -0.98 -16.93
N LYS A 299 22.56 -1.78 -17.43
CA LYS A 299 22.74 -2.01 -18.89
C LYS A 299 21.61 -2.81 -19.53
N GLN A 300 20.78 -3.47 -18.74
CA GLN A 300 19.70 -4.34 -19.22
C GLN A 300 18.31 -3.72 -19.01
N VAL A 301 18.23 -2.49 -18.51
CA VAL A 301 16.98 -1.79 -18.19
C VAL A 301 16.04 -1.72 -19.39
N ARG A 302 16.56 -1.44 -20.58
CA ARG A 302 15.75 -1.37 -21.79
C ARG A 302 15.09 -2.71 -22.12
N GLU A 303 15.86 -3.80 -22.06
CA GLU A 303 15.34 -5.15 -22.31
C GLU A 303 14.34 -5.57 -21.24
N MET A 304 14.63 -5.26 -19.96
CA MET A 304 13.72 -5.49 -18.84
C MET A 304 12.36 -4.81 -19.06
N VAL A 305 12.34 -3.55 -19.43
CA VAL A 305 11.11 -2.80 -19.72
C VAL A 305 10.34 -3.43 -20.89
N GLU A 306 11.02 -3.87 -21.95
CA GLU A 306 10.37 -4.55 -23.07
C GLU A 306 9.73 -5.87 -22.65
N ILE A 307 10.40 -6.67 -21.82
CA ILE A 307 9.86 -7.93 -21.29
C ILE A 307 8.62 -7.66 -20.45
N ILE A 308 8.66 -6.70 -19.54
CA ILE A 308 7.52 -6.37 -18.68
C ILE A 308 6.33 -5.83 -19.51
N THR A 309 6.60 -4.97 -20.48
CA THR A 309 5.58 -4.46 -21.41
C THR A 309 4.88 -5.60 -22.17
N LYS A 310 5.67 -6.57 -22.63
CA LYS A 310 5.15 -7.76 -23.31
C LYS A 310 4.26 -8.61 -22.37
N GLU A 311 4.67 -8.81 -21.11
CA GLU A 311 3.85 -9.55 -20.14
C GLU A 311 2.51 -8.85 -19.87
N PHE A 312 2.47 -7.50 -19.81
CA PHE A 312 1.20 -6.76 -19.73
C PHE A 312 0.27 -7.06 -20.91
N ILE A 313 0.79 -7.07 -22.14
CA ILE A 313 -0.01 -7.36 -23.32
C ILE A 313 -0.48 -8.82 -23.32
N LEU A 314 0.38 -9.75 -22.94
CA LEU A 314 0.06 -11.17 -22.85
C LEU A 314 -1.02 -11.50 -21.81
N MET A 315 -1.26 -10.62 -20.82
CA MET A 315 -2.38 -10.78 -19.90
C MET A 315 -3.74 -10.81 -20.63
N GLY A 316 -3.91 -10.01 -21.67
CA GLY A 316 -5.13 -9.95 -22.49
C GLY A 316 -5.28 -11.09 -23.51
N GLY A 317 -4.28 -11.96 -23.61
CA GLY A 317 -4.26 -13.09 -24.53
C GLY A 317 -5.09 -14.30 -24.06
N THR A 318 -4.66 -15.47 -24.48
CA THR A 318 -5.30 -16.72 -24.06
C THR A 318 -5.03 -17.00 -22.59
N VAL A 319 -6.10 -17.22 -21.85
CA VAL A 319 -6.06 -17.63 -20.44
C VAL A 319 -6.24 -19.14 -20.40
N ASP A 320 -5.21 -19.86 -19.94
CA ASP A 320 -5.32 -21.30 -19.73
C ASP A 320 -6.22 -21.61 -18.52
N VAL A 321 -7.13 -22.56 -18.67
CA VAL A 321 -8.06 -22.96 -17.61
C VAL A 321 -7.33 -23.47 -16.37
N VAL A 322 -6.26 -24.26 -16.57
CA VAL A 322 -5.46 -24.81 -15.46
C VAL A 322 -4.74 -23.68 -14.69
N GLU A 323 -4.22 -22.70 -15.40
CA GLU A 323 -3.61 -21.50 -14.80
C GLU A 323 -4.63 -20.69 -13.99
N LEU A 324 -5.81 -20.46 -14.55
CA LEU A 324 -6.89 -19.73 -13.88
C LEU A 324 -7.34 -20.43 -12.60
N GLU A 325 -7.61 -21.74 -12.66
CA GLU A 325 -8.06 -22.51 -11.49
C GLU A 325 -6.97 -22.60 -10.41
N ARG A 326 -5.70 -22.64 -10.79
CA ARG A 326 -4.57 -22.56 -9.87
C ARG A 326 -4.53 -21.21 -9.14
N ALA A 327 -4.67 -20.11 -9.86
CA ALA A 327 -4.68 -18.76 -9.28
C ALA A 327 -5.87 -18.56 -8.33
N LYS A 328 -7.06 -19.01 -8.69
CA LYS A 328 -8.24 -19.00 -7.81
C LYS A 328 -8.02 -19.80 -6.54
N THR A 329 -7.48 -21.02 -6.66
CA THR A 329 -7.18 -21.87 -5.50
C THR A 329 -6.16 -21.23 -4.59
N GLN A 330 -5.11 -20.62 -5.15
CA GLN A 330 -4.10 -19.91 -4.40
C GLN A 330 -4.67 -18.71 -3.65
N LEU A 331 -5.50 -17.88 -4.32
CA LEU A 331 -6.13 -16.72 -3.70
C LEU A 331 -7.06 -17.13 -2.55
N MET A 332 -7.90 -18.17 -2.76
CA MET A 332 -8.77 -18.69 -1.70
C MET A 332 -7.97 -19.24 -0.52
N SER A 333 -6.90 -20.00 -0.79
CA SER A 333 -6.04 -20.55 0.26
C SER A 333 -5.36 -19.46 1.08
N MET A 334 -4.81 -18.42 0.42
CA MET A 334 -4.20 -17.28 1.11
C MET A 334 -5.23 -16.54 1.97
N LEU A 335 -6.44 -16.30 1.45
CA LEU A 335 -7.52 -15.67 2.20
C LEU A 335 -7.85 -16.46 3.47
N MET A 336 -8.03 -17.77 3.35
CA MET A 336 -8.40 -18.63 4.48
C MET A 336 -7.27 -18.74 5.51
N MET A 337 -6.02 -18.94 5.08
CA MET A 337 -4.87 -19.00 5.97
C MET A 337 -4.64 -17.69 6.73
N ASN A 338 -4.80 -16.55 6.07
CA ASN A 338 -4.65 -15.25 6.72
C ASN A 338 -5.71 -15.03 7.80
N LEU A 339 -6.94 -15.50 7.58
CA LEU A 339 -8.03 -15.37 8.54
C LEU A 339 -7.96 -16.34 9.74
N GLU A 340 -6.94 -17.20 9.85
CA GLU A 340 -6.67 -17.96 11.07
C GLU A 340 -6.06 -17.10 12.18
N SER A 341 -5.45 -15.98 11.82
CA SER A 341 -4.83 -15.04 12.77
C SER A 341 -5.82 -13.98 13.24
N ARG A 342 -6.03 -13.87 14.56
CA ARG A 342 -6.92 -12.84 15.15
C ARG A 342 -6.60 -11.41 14.72
N PRO A 343 -5.35 -10.95 14.69
CA PRO A 343 -5.01 -9.62 14.19
C PRO A 343 -5.45 -9.38 12.74
N VAL A 344 -5.38 -10.42 11.91
CA VAL A 344 -5.81 -10.31 10.51
C VAL A 344 -7.33 -10.31 10.38
N ILE A 345 -8.06 -11.11 11.19
CA ILE A 345 -9.53 -11.06 11.22
C ILE A 345 -10.01 -9.66 11.63
N PHE A 346 -9.41 -9.09 12.67
CA PHE A 346 -9.72 -7.75 13.15
C PHE A 346 -9.53 -6.71 12.05
N GLU A 347 -8.40 -6.75 11.35
CA GLU A 347 -8.08 -5.87 10.23
C GLU A 347 -9.07 -6.06 9.07
N ASP A 348 -9.38 -7.29 8.69
CA ASP A 348 -10.35 -7.63 7.65
C ASP A 348 -11.75 -7.06 7.94
N VAL A 349 -12.25 -7.27 9.18
CA VAL A 349 -13.55 -6.73 9.61
C VAL A 349 -13.55 -5.21 9.55
N GLY A 350 -12.56 -4.57 10.18
CA GLY A 350 -12.48 -3.11 10.25
C GLY A 350 -12.40 -2.46 8.88
N ARG A 351 -11.58 -2.99 7.99
CA ARG A 351 -11.40 -2.46 6.64
C ARG A 351 -12.63 -2.64 5.77
N GLN A 352 -13.23 -3.83 5.74
CA GLN A 352 -14.41 -4.06 4.92
C GLN A 352 -15.57 -3.16 5.36
N VAL A 353 -15.81 -3.02 6.67
CA VAL A 353 -16.88 -2.17 7.18
C VAL A 353 -16.59 -0.70 6.90
N LEU A 354 -15.35 -0.22 7.08
CA LEU A 354 -14.96 1.15 6.75
C LEU A 354 -15.16 1.46 5.28
N ALA A 355 -14.80 0.52 4.41
CA ALA A 355 -14.83 0.68 2.97
C ALA A 355 -16.22 0.52 2.36
N THR A 356 -17.03 -0.44 2.83
CA THR A 356 -18.28 -0.86 2.18
C THR A 356 -19.51 -0.81 3.07
N GLY A 357 -19.37 -0.41 4.33
CA GLY A 357 -20.43 -0.44 5.34
C GLY A 357 -20.83 -1.84 5.80
N SER A 358 -20.25 -2.90 5.25
CA SER A 358 -20.61 -4.28 5.56
C SER A 358 -19.42 -5.24 5.41
N ARG A 359 -19.52 -6.42 6.02
CA ARG A 359 -18.51 -7.48 5.87
C ARG A 359 -19.01 -8.59 4.95
N LYS A 360 -18.25 -8.90 3.91
CA LYS A 360 -18.42 -10.17 3.16
C LYS A 360 -17.72 -11.29 3.92
N LEU A 361 -18.46 -12.35 4.21
CA LEU A 361 -17.89 -13.50 4.90
C LEU A 361 -16.92 -14.29 4.00
N PRO A 362 -15.93 -15.00 4.56
CA PRO A 362 -14.92 -15.72 3.78
C PRO A 362 -15.50 -16.67 2.71
N HIS A 363 -16.58 -17.38 3.04
CA HIS A 363 -17.25 -18.28 2.08
C HIS A 363 -17.89 -17.52 0.90
N GLN A 364 -18.40 -16.30 1.13
CA GLN A 364 -18.94 -15.43 0.08
C GLN A 364 -17.82 -14.95 -0.86
N LEU A 365 -16.69 -14.53 -0.29
CA LEU A 365 -15.50 -14.16 -1.08
C LEU A 365 -14.99 -15.35 -1.90
N CYS A 366 -14.90 -16.54 -1.30
CA CYS A 366 -14.53 -17.75 -2.03
C CYS A 366 -15.50 -18.08 -3.17
N SER A 367 -16.79 -17.84 -2.97
CA SER A 367 -17.80 -18.02 -4.05
C SER A 367 -17.57 -17.04 -5.19
N LEU A 368 -17.32 -15.77 -4.89
CA LEU A 368 -17.01 -14.76 -5.91
C LEU A 368 -15.74 -15.13 -6.70
N ILE A 369 -14.68 -15.59 -6.01
CA ILE A 369 -13.43 -16.02 -6.65
C ILE A 369 -13.67 -17.22 -7.57
N ARG A 370 -14.44 -18.23 -7.16
CA ARG A 370 -14.75 -19.41 -8.00
C ARG A 370 -15.48 -19.03 -9.27
N ASN A 371 -16.33 -18.03 -9.22
CA ASN A 371 -17.15 -17.59 -10.35
C ASN A 371 -16.38 -16.79 -11.40
N VAL A 372 -15.16 -16.36 -11.14
CA VAL A 372 -14.33 -15.63 -12.12
C VAL A 372 -14.06 -16.52 -13.34
N THR A 373 -14.31 -15.99 -14.53
CA THR A 373 -14.11 -16.68 -15.80
C THR A 373 -12.90 -16.15 -16.57
N SER A 374 -12.46 -16.87 -17.60
CA SER A 374 -11.41 -16.38 -18.50
C SER A 374 -11.84 -15.12 -19.26
N GLU A 375 -13.12 -14.95 -19.51
CA GLU A 375 -13.66 -13.76 -20.17
C GLU A 375 -13.61 -12.54 -19.24
N ASP A 376 -13.82 -12.72 -17.94
CA ASP A 376 -13.63 -11.64 -16.95
C ASP A 376 -12.18 -11.16 -16.94
N ILE A 377 -11.21 -12.08 -16.93
CA ILE A 377 -9.78 -11.73 -16.99
C ILE A 377 -9.44 -10.95 -18.25
N LYS A 378 -9.93 -11.39 -19.42
CA LYS A 378 -9.73 -10.68 -20.69
C LYS A 378 -10.39 -9.31 -20.68
N ARG A 379 -11.59 -9.18 -20.12
CA ARG A 379 -12.33 -7.92 -20.02
C ARG A 379 -11.58 -6.91 -19.19
N VAL A 380 -11.17 -7.26 -17.95
CA VAL A 380 -10.44 -6.35 -17.07
C VAL A 380 -9.08 -5.97 -17.64
N THR A 381 -8.36 -6.91 -18.25
CA THR A 381 -7.08 -6.63 -18.92
C THR A 381 -7.26 -5.69 -20.10
N SER A 382 -8.28 -5.91 -20.93
CA SER A 382 -8.57 -5.05 -22.09
C SER A 382 -8.97 -3.64 -21.66
N ARG A 383 -9.67 -3.49 -20.52
CA ARG A 383 -9.97 -2.19 -19.91
C ARG A 383 -8.67 -1.49 -19.52
N MET A 384 -7.81 -2.18 -18.76
CA MET A 384 -6.55 -1.67 -18.23
C MET A 384 -5.57 -1.22 -19.34
N LEU A 385 -5.41 -2.01 -20.40
CA LEU A 385 -4.50 -1.73 -21.53
C LEU A 385 -4.92 -0.52 -22.38
N ARG A 386 -6.11 0.03 -22.23
CA ARG A 386 -6.54 1.29 -22.88
C ARG A 386 -6.00 2.53 -22.16
N GLY A 387 -5.60 2.39 -20.91
CA GLY A 387 -5.07 3.47 -20.09
C GLY A 387 -3.64 3.86 -20.49
N LYS A 388 -3.23 5.05 -20.08
CA LYS A 388 -1.83 5.49 -20.19
C LYS A 388 -1.01 4.78 -19.12
N PRO A 389 0.25 4.37 -19.38
CA PRO A 389 1.08 3.77 -18.34
C PRO A 389 1.52 4.80 -17.28
N ALA A 390 1.69 4.32 -16.06
CA ALA A 390 2.46 4.98 -15.02
C ALA A 390 3.81 4.27 -14.91
N VAL A 391 4.90 5.02 -14.82
CA VAL A 391 6.27 4.48 -14.76
C VAL A 391 7.00 5.14 -13.60
N ALA A 392 7.56 4.34 -12.70
CA ALA A 392 8.51 4.78 -11.70
C ALA A 392 9.85 4.09 -11.93
N ALA A 393 10.93 4.84 -11.87
CA ALA A 393 12.28 4.29 -12.08
C ALA A 393 13.27 4.85 -11.05
N LEU A 394 14.10 3.96 -10.49
CA LEU A 394 15.07 4.27 -9.45
C LEU A 394 16.41 3.57 -9.77
N GLY A 395 17.52 4.29 -9.67
CA GLY A 395 18.89 3.79 -9.90
C GLY A 395 19.58 4.53 -11.04
N ASP A 396 20.50 3.86 -11.76
CA ASP A 396 21.07 4.37 -13.01
C ASP A 396 20.06 4.22 -14.15
N LEU A 397 19.63 5.33 -14.70
CA LEU A 397 18.54 5.43 -15.68
C LEU A 397 19.00 5.76 -17.09
N ALA A 398 20.33 5.64 -17.38
CA ALA A 398 20.90 6.02 -18.68
C ALA A 398 20.28 5.24 -19.86
N ASP A 399 19.97 3.96 -19.66
CA ASP A 399 19.35 3.10 -20.67
C ASP A 399 17.82 2.94 -20.53
N LEU A 400 17.18 3.74 -19.67
CA LEU A 400 15.73 3.74 -19.53
C LEU A 400 15.05 4.26 -20.80
N PRO A 401 14.10 3.52 -21.40
CA PRO A 401 13.35 3.99 -22.56
C PRO A 401 12.57 5.28 -22.28
N ALA A 402 12.41 6.12 -23.30
CA ALA A 402 11.53 7.28 -23.21
C ALA A 402 10.09 6.84 -22.94
N TYR A 403 9.33 7.66 -22.20
CA TYR A 403 7.94 7.36 -21.81
C TYR A 403 7.06 7.06 -23.03
N GLU A 404 7.21 7.83 -24.09
CA GLU A 404 6.47 7.67 -25.35
C GLU A 404 6.74 6.32 -26.01
N HIS A 405 7.97 5.78 -25.87
CA HIS A 405 8.31 4.46 -26.38
C HIS A 405 7.62 3.35 -25.57
N ILE A 406 7.54 3.50 -24.26
CA ILE A 406 6.84 2.54 -23.38
C ILE A 406 5.34 2.56 -23.69
N GLN A 407 4.76 3.75 -23.83
CA GLN A 407 3.35 3.91 -24.19
C GLN A 407 3.04 3.32 -25.57
N ALA A 408 3.90 3.56 -26.56
CA ALA A 408 3.75 2.99 -27.90
C ALA A 408 3.85 1.46 -27.87
N ALA A 409 4.77 0.89 -27.08
CA ALA A 409 4.93 -0.54 -26.92
C ALA A 409 3.68 -1.19 -26.29
N LEU A 410 3.10 -0.60 -25.24
CA LEU A 410 1.85 -1.09 -24.61
C LEU A 410 0.63 -0.98 -25.54
N SER A 411 0.65 -0.05 -26.48
CA SER A 411 -0.39 0.09 -27.51
C SER A 411 -0.18 -0.83 -28.72
N SER A 412 0.99 -1.47 -28.83
CA SER A 412 1.32 -2.39 -29.90
C SER A 412 0.77 -3.79 -29.62
N ARG A 413 0.78 -4.67 -30.64
CA ARG A 413 0.33 -6.08 -30.49
C ARG A 413 1.38 -6.98 -29.85
N ASP A 414 2.64 -6.65 -29.97
CA ASP A 414 3.79 -7.50 -29.59
C ASP A 414 4.60 -6.97 -28.40
N GLY A 415 4.26 -5.79 -27.89
CA GLY A 415 4.93 -5.18 -26.74
C GLY A 415 6.36 -4.71 -26.98
N ARG A 416 6.80 -4.65 -28.23
CA ARG A 416 8.16 -4.27 -28.54
C ARG A 416 8.37 -2.76 -28.47
N LEU A 417 9.46 -2.38 -27.86
CA LEU A 417 9.89 -0.99 -27.86
C LEU A 417 10.35 -0.56 -29.28
N PRO A 418 10.05 0.68 -29.71
CA PRO A 418 10.56 1.22 -30.96
C PRO A 418 12.08 1.11 -31.05
N ARG A 419 12.62 0.73 -32.23
CA ARG A 419 14.06 0.66 -32.44
C ARG A 419 14.65 2.07 -32.43
N VAL A 420 15.59 2.32 -31.53
CA VAL A 420 16.37 3.55 -31.53
C VAL A 420 17.56 3.33 -32.47
N PHE A 421 17.55 3.96 -33.64
CA PHE A 421 18.73 4.03 -34.49
C PHE A 421 19.68 5.04 -33.87
N ARG A 422 20.72 4.57 -33.18
CA ARG A 422 21.85 5.43 -32.80
C ARG A 422 22.66 5.68 -34.10
N LEU A 423 22.45 6.84 -34.75
CA LEU A 423 23.09 7.21 -36.00
C LEU A 423 24.62 7.45 -35.86
N PHE A 424 25.11 7.67 -34.64
CA PHE A 424 26.54 7.80 -34.35
C PHE A 424 26.83 7.30 -32.90
N ARG A 425 27.81 6.46 -32.79
CA ARG A 425 28.60 6.24 -31.57
C ARG A 425 29.89 6.98 -31.70
#